data_a04467c206cde04cff88e4f2941fa46c
#
_entry.id   a04467c206cde04cff88e4f2941fa46c
#
_cell.length_a   1.000
_cell.length_b   1.000
_cell.length_c   1.000
_cell.angle_alpha   90.00
_cell.angle_beta   90.00
_cell.angle_gamma   90.00
#
_symmetry.space_group_name_H-M   'P 1'
#
loop_
_entity.id
_entity.type
_entity.pdbx_description
1 polymer ?
#
loop_
_entity_poly.entity_id
_entity_poly.type
_entity_poly.pdbx_seq_one_letter_code
_entity_poly.pdbx_strand_id
1 'polypeptide(L)'
;MSDEEIRNEYTILERSKKDTQAFGELYEKYFERIFTFIYRQTDDEDLTADLCSQTFLNALSHVNKFEFRGVPVSAWFYRIAANEVNKYYRKKKSTRVFSIEEIRVKELVEISSNEYNEELIQRLIGYLKKLPTDMLEVLELRFFEDKDFKEIAYILNITESGAKMRTYRALDKLRKNFNLSIKYDGKK
;
A
#
# COMPACT_ATOMS: atom_id res chain seq x y z
N MET A 1 -6.46 12.83 -4.60
CA MET A 1 -6.41 13.87 -3.54
C MET A 1 -6.14 15.21 -4.19
N SER A 2 -6.88 16.27 -3.83
CA SER A 2 -6.68 17.61 -4.38
C SER A 2 -5.45 18.29 -3.76
N ASP A 3 -4.89 19.31 -4.45
CA ASP A 3 -3.77 20.10 -3.90
C ASP A 3 -4.14 20.83 -2.59
N GLU A 4 -5.42 21.17 -2.43
CA GLU A 4 -5.96 21.81 -1.23
C GLU A 4 -5.98 20.83 -0.04
N GLU A 5 -6.40 19.58 -0.26
CA GLU A 5 -6.37 18.53 0.77
C GLU A 5 -4.93 18.24 1.21
N ILE A 6 -3.98 18.18 0.29
CA ILE A 6 -2.55 17.99 0.60
C ILE A 6 -2.03 19.12 1.49
N ARG A 7 -2.37 20.38 1.17
CA ARG A 7 -1.96 21.55 1.96
C ARG A 7 -2.59 21.54 3.35
N ASN A 8 -3.85 21.17 3.45
CA ASN A 8 -4.55 21.09 4.74
C ASN A 8 -3.90 20.04 5.64
N GLU A 9 -3.65 18.85 5.13
CA GLU A 9 -2.94 17.79 5.90
C GLU A 9 -1.56 18.22 6.35
N TYR A 10 -0.82 18.92 5.49
CA TYR A 10 0.48 19.46 5.85
C TYR A 10 0.35 20.50 6.98
N THR A 11 -0.67 21.36 6.94
CA THR A 11 -0.96 22.32 8.01
C THR A 11 -1.25 21.63 9.34
N ILE A 12 -2.05 20.56 9.34
CA ILE A 12 -2.32 19.75 10.53
C ILE A 12 -1.01 19.15 11.07
N LEU A 13 -0.20 18.61 10.19
CA LEU A 13 1.09 18.02 10.57
C LEU A 13 2.05 19.06 11.18
N GLU A 14 2.12 20.28 10.64
CA GLU A 14 2.92 21.37 11.20
C GLU A 14 2.40 21.82 12.59
N ARG A 15 1.06 21.83 12.78
CA ARG A 15 0.47 22.05 14.10
C ARG A 15 0.86 20.95 15.07
N SER A 16 0.88 19.71 14.62
CA SER A 16 1.23 18.53 15.44
C SER A 16 2.66 18.58 15.98
N LYS A 17 3.54 19.35 15.37
CA LYS A 17 4.92 19.58 15.90
C LYS A 17 4.94 20.34 17.22
N LYS A 18 3.91 21.16 17.47
CA LYS A 18 3.79 21.99 18.69
C LYS A 18 2.73 21.45 19.65
N ASP A 19 1.69 20.87 19.10
CA ASP A 19 0.54 20.32 19.82
C ASP A 19 0.25 18.90 19.34
N THR A 20 0.60 17.93 20.15
CA THR A 20 0.40 16.50 19.82
C THR A 20 -1.08 16.12 19.66
N GLN A 21 -2.01 16.90 20.25
CA GLN A 21 -3.45 16.64 20.09
C GLN A 21 -3.88 16.86 18.63
N ALA A 22 -3.27 17.82 17.93
CA ALA A 22 -3.55 18.05 16.50
C ALA A 22 -3.26 16.83 15.63
N PHE A 23 -2.33 15.95 16.04
CA PHE A 23 -2.04 14.69 15.35
C PHE A 23 -3.24 13.73 15.36
N GLY A 24 -4.15 13.86 16.32
CA GLY A 24 -5.38 13.06 16.39
C GLY A 24 -6.24 13.16 15.13
N GLU A 25 -6.30 14.33 14.48
CA GLU A 25 -7.03 14.51 13.22
C GLU A 25 -6.46 13.62 12.08
N LEU A 26 -5.14 13.48 12.01
CA LEU A 26 -4.48 12.60 11.04
C LEU A 26 -4.62 11.12 11.41
N TYR A 27 -4.55 10.82 12.71
CA TYR A 27 -4.79 9.47 13.21
C TYR A 27 -6.18 8.97 12.84
N GLU A 28 -7.23 9.70 13.16
CA GLU A 28 -8.62 9.34 12.84
C GLU A 28 -8.83 9.18 11.34
N LYS A 29 -8.25 10.08 10.54
CA LYS A 29 -8.37 10.04 9.08
C LYS A 29 -7.71 8.81 8.45
N TYR A 30 -6.58 8.34 9.00
CA TYR A 30 -5.75 7.32 8.35
C TYR A 30 -5.73 5.97 9.05
N PHE A 31 -6.25 5.86 10.28
CA PHE A 31 -6.18 4.62 11.06
C PHE A 31 -6.73 3.42 10.29
N GLU A 32 -7.96 3.49 9.82
CA GLU A 32 -8.62 2.39 9.13
C GLU A 32 -7.87 1.95 7.86
N ARG A 33 -7.38 2.91 7.08
CA ARG A 33 -6.62 2.62 5.86
C ARG A 33 -5.29 1.96 6.16
N ILE A 34 -4.57 2.44 7.15
CA ILE A 34 -3.27 1.87 7.55
C ILE A 34 -3.47 0.51 8.19
N PHE A 35 -4.51 0.34 9.01
CA PHE A 35 -4.89 -0.95 9.58
C PHE A 35 -5.17 -1.97 8.47
N THR A 36 -6.03 -1.64 7.51
CA THR A 36 -6.37 -2.51 6.38
C THR A 36 -5.14 -2.85 5.52
N PHE A 37 -4.28 -1.86 5.25
CA PHE A 37 -3.03 -2.08 4.52
C PHE A 37 -2.09 -3.06 5.24
N ILE A 38 -1.95 -2.96 6.56
CA ILE A 38 -1.15 -3.88 7.37
C ILE A 38 -1.82 -5.25 7.42
N TYR A 39 -3.14 -5.32 7.64
CA TYR A 39 -3.90 -6.55 7.72
C TYR A 39 -3.75 -7.43 6.48
N ARG A 40 -3.78 -6.80 5.29
CA ARG A 40 -3.54 -7.53 4.04
C ARG A 40 -2.16 -8.19 3.96
N GLN A 41 -1.20 -7.73 4.76
CA GLN A 41 0.17 -8.24 4.77
C GLN A 41 0.50 -9.15 5.95
N THR A 42 -0.43 -9.29 6.89
CA THR A 42 -0.25 -10.11 8.11
C THR A 42 -1.25 -11.24 8.21
N ASP A 43 -2.50 -11.01 7.75
CA ASP A 43 -3.66 -11.90 7.89
C ASP A 43 -3.89 -12.32 9.36
N ASP A 44 -3.57 -11.41 10.30
CA ASP A 44 -3.60 -11.62 11.75
C ASP A 44 -4.00 -10.29 12.41
N GLU A 45 -5.14 -10.26 13.07
CA GLU A 45 -5.74 -9.03 13.61
C GLU A 45 -4.93 -8.46 14.79
N ASP A 46 -4.46 -9.30 15.69
CA ASP A 46 -3.67 -8.89 16.86
C ASP A 46 -2.33 -8.29 16.41
N LEU A 47 -1.64 -8.98 15.51
CA LEU A 47 -0.40 -8.49 14.93
C LEU A 47 -0.62 -7.18 14.17
N THR A 48 -1.72 -7.07 13.45
CA THR A 48 -2.07 -5.84 12.72
C THR A 48 -2.27 -4.68 13.67
N ALA A 49 -3.00 -4.88 14.76
CA ALA A 49 -3.23 -3.85 15.78
C ALA A 49 -1.91 -3.36 16.39
N ASP A 50 -1.00 -4.27 16.70
CA ASP A 50 0.32 -3.95 17.24
C ASP A 50 1.16 -3.14 16.25
N LEU A 51 1.24 -3.58 14.99
CA LEU A 51 2.02 -2.89 13.95
C LEU A 51 1.40 -1.54 13.56
N CYS A 52 0.06 -1.43 13.57
CA CYS A 52 -0.64 -0.19 13.34
C CYS A 52 -0.36 0.83 14.46
N SER A 53 -0.48 0.41 15.71
CA SER A 53 -0.13 1.22 16.88
C SER A 53 1.32 1.70 16.82
N GLN A 54 2.25 0.79 16.51
CA GLN A 54 3.67 1.13 16.36
C GLN A 54 3.91 2.11 15.21
N THR A 55 3.14 2.00 14.11
CA THR A 55 3.22 2.92 12.96
C THR A 55 2.87 4.34 13.39
N PHE A 56 1.76 4.55 14.07
CA PHE A 56 1.33 5.88 14.51
C PHE A 56 2.21 6.45 15.63
N LEU A 57 2.68 5.62 16.57
CA LEU A 57 3.66 6.03 17.58
C LEU A 57 4.98 6.49 16.95
N ASN A 58 5.46 5.76 15.93
CA ASN A 58 6.67 6.14 15.21
C ASN A 58 6.44 7.43 14.41
N ALA A 59 5.27 7.60 13.77
CA ALA A 59 4.93 8.83 13.08
C ALA A 59 4.92 10.02 14.04
N LEU A 60 4.23 9.92 15.17
CA LEU A 60 4.17 10.98 16.18
C LEU A 60 5.57 11.32 16.72
N SER A 61 6.38 10.30 17.03
CA SER A 61 7.74 10.50 17.54
C SER A 61 8.68 11.20 16.54
N HIS A 62 8.38 11.08 15.24
CA HIS A 62 9.19 11.65 14.17
C HIS A 62 8.54 12.83 13.46
N VAL A 63 7.40 13.34 13.96
CA VAL A 63 6.67 14.45 13.34
C VAL A 63 7.55 15.70 13.17
N ASN A 64 8.43 15.97 14.12
CA ASN A 64 9.37 17.09 14.06
C ASN A 64 10.45 16.94 12.97
N LYS A 65 10.69 15.72 12.48
CA LYS A 65 11.66 15.42 11.42
C LYS A 65 11.00 15.28 10.06
N PHE A 66 9.66 15.41 10.00
CA PHE A 66 8.94 15.32 8.74
C PHE A 66 9.31 16.50 7.84
N GLU A 67 9.67 16.17 6.60
CA GLU A 67 9.92 17.12 5.52
C GLU A 67 8.96 16.82 4.36
N PHE A 68 8.29 17.84 3.86
CA PHE A 68 7.45 17.71 2.69
C PHE A 68 8.28 17.40 1.44
N ARG A 69 8.01 16.27 0.80
CA ARG A 69 8.73 15.80 -0.39
C ARG A 69 7.86 15.77 -1.65
N GLY A 70 6.82 16.59 -1.68
CA GLY A 70 5.91 16.69 -2.82
C GLY A 70 5.05 15.43 -3.02
N VAL A 71 4.78 14.69 -1.94
CA VAL A 71 3.83 13.58 -1.87
C VAL A 71 2.87 13.82 -0.70
N PRO A 72 1.64 13.27 -0.75
CA PRO A 72 0.68 13.38 0.33
C PRO A 72 1.22 12.87 1.69
N VAL A 73 0.70 13.42 2.79
CA VAL A 73 1.06 12.96 4.15
C VAL A 73 0.73 11.47 4.33
N SER A 74 -0.31 10.96 3.65
CA SER A 74 -0.63 9.54 3.64
C SER A 74 0.55 8.67 3.21
N ALA A 75 1.31 9.06 2.19
CA ALA A 75 2.46 8.28 1.73
C ALA A 75 3.52 8.11 2.84
N TRP A 76 3.64 9.08 3.74
CA TRP A 76 4.53 8.97 4.90
C TRP A 76 4.05 7.90 5.89
N PHE A 77 2.75 7.84 6.19
CA PHE A 77 2.19 6.76 7.04
C PHE A 77 2.38 5.39 6.40
N TYR A 78 2.07 5.24 5.10
CA TYR A 78 2.29 3.99 4.37
C TYR A 78 3.76 3.56 4.40
N ARG A 79 4.70 4.51 4.26
CA ARG A 79 6.14 4.21 4.36
C ARG A 79 6.52 3.68 5.74
N ILE A 80 6.01 4.28 6.82
CA ILE A 80 6.28 3.81 8.18
C ILE A 80 5.66 2.42 8.36
N ALA A 81 4.41 2.21 7.96
CA ALA A 81 3.71 0.93 8.05
C ALA A 81 4.46 -0.17 7.29
N ALA A 82 4.84 0.07 6.03
CA ALA A 82 5.63 -0.88 5.25
C ALA A 82 6.96 -1.23 5.92
N ASN A 83 7.63 -0.25 6.54
CA ASN A 83 8.87 -0.48 7.27
C ASN A 83 8.66 -1.33 8.53
N GLU A 84 7.59 -1.10 9.31
CA GLU A 84 7.30 -1.90 10.52
C GLU A 84 6.92 -3.34 10.14
N VAL A 85 6.12 -3.56 9.10
CA VAL A 85 5.82 -4.88 8.57
C VAL A 85 7.11 -5.59 8.12
N ASN A 86 7.95 -4.91 7.31
CA ASN A 86 9.24 -5.44 6.85
C ASN A 86 10.17 -5.81 8.00
N LYS A 87 10.25 -4.95 9.03
CA LYS A 87 11.06 -5.16 10.23
C LYS A 87 10.59 -6.38 11.01
N TYR A 88 9.29 -6.56 11.19
CA TYR A 88 8.70 -7.71 11.87
C TYR A 88 9.07 -9.01 11.17
N TYR A 89 8.78 -9.15 9.86
CA TYR A 89 9.05 -10.38 9.12
C TYR A 89 10.54 -10.71 9.01
N ARG A 90 11.38 -9.69 8.85
CA ARG A 90 12.85 -9.87 8.89
C ARG A 90 13.34 -10.39 10.23
N LYS A 91 12.80 -9.89 11.35
CA LYS A 91 13.14 -10.36 12.70
C LYS A 91 12.66 -11.79 12.94
N LYS A 92 11.44 -12.11 12.52
CA LYS A 92 10.82 -13.44 12.68
C LYS A 92 11.40 -14.48 11.72
N LYS A 93 12.16 -14.08 10.69
CA LYS A 93 12.67 -14.94 9.61
C LYS A 93 11.56 -15.77 8.93
N SER A 94 10.36 -15.21 8.83
CA SER A 94 9.19 -15.85 8.23
C SER A 94 8.76 -15.14 6.96
N THR A 95 8.06 -15.88 6.10
CA THR A 95 7.48 -15.33 4.87
C THR A 95 6.24 -14.53 5.22
N ARG A 96 6.07 -13.38 4.55
CA ARG A 96 4.89 -12.54 4.68
C ARG A 96 3.68 -13.28 4.08
N VAL A 97 2.55 -13.19 4.77
CA VAL A 97 1.28 -13.71 4.30
C VAL A 97 0.49 -12.54 3.69
N PHE A 98 0.09 -12.66 2.43
CA PHE A 98 -0.76 -11.66 1.79
C PHE A 98 -2.20 -12.16 1.75
N SER A 99 -3.10 -11.42 2.38
CA SER A 99 -4.54 -11.59 2.23
C SER A 99 -5.00 -10.77 1.02
N ILE A 100 -5.43 -11.46 -0.03
CA ILE A 100 -5.85 -10.84 -1.30
C ILE A 100 -7.35 -11.04 -1.45
N GLU A 101 -8.09 -9.94 -1.38
CA GLU A 101 -9.54 -9.95 -1.54
C GLU A 101 -9.93 -10.19 -2.99
N GLU A 102 -10.89 -11.08 -3.21
CA GLU A 102 -11.39 -11.44 -4.54
C GLU A 102 -11.91 -10.23 -5.31
N ILE A 103 -12.63 -9.32 -4.62
CA ILE A 103 -13.19 -8.12 -5.24
C ILE A 103 -12.09 -7.22 -5.81
N ARG A 104 -10.94 -7.13 -5.15
CA ARG A 104 -9.80 -6.33 -5.61
C ARG A 104 -9.08 -6.97 -6.78
N VAL A 105 -9.08 -8.29 -6.83
CA VAL A 105 -8.53 -9.00 -7.99
C VAL A 105 -9.42 -8.78 -9.22
N LYS A 106 -10.74 -8.76 -9.05
CA LYS A 106 -11.68 -8.43 -10.12
C LYS A 106 -11.50 -7.00 -10.64
N GLU A 107 -11.17 -6.06 -9.76
CA GLU A 107 -10.86 -4.68 -10.13
C GLU A 107 -9.52 -4.56 -10.89
N LEU A 108 -8.54 -5.41 -10.57
CA LEU A 108 -7.22 -5.42 -11.22
C LEU A 108 -7.28 -5.90 -12.66
N VAL A 109 -8.15 -6.87 -12.97
CA VAL A 109 -8.24 -7.52 -14.28
C VAL A 109 -9.58 -7.24 -14.94
N GLU A 110 -9.55 -6.92 -16.24
CA GLU A 110 -10.75 -6.92 -17.07
C GLU A 110 -11.03 -8.36 -17.47
N ILE A 111 -12.05 -8.95 -16.84
CA ILE A 111 -12.57 -10.25 -17.24
C ILE A 111 -13.80 -9.98 -18.09
N SER A 112 -13.77 -10.43 -19.35
CA SER A 112 -14.97 -10.33 -20.20
C SER A 112 -16.13 -11.08 -19.53
N SER A 113 -17.36 -10.53 -19.65
CA SER A 113 -18.54 -11.03 -18.96
C SER A 113 -18.87 -12.50 -19.24
N ASN A 114 -18.35 -13.05 -20.35
CA ASN A 114 -18.54 -14.45 -20.75
C ASN A 114 -17.48 -15.41 -20.16
N GLU A 115 -16.40 -14.90 -19.57
CA GLU A 115 -15.29 -15.68 -19.00
C GLU A 115 -15.19 -15.54 -17.47
N TYR A 116 -16.18 -14.85 -16.85
CA TYR A 116 -16.20 -14.72 -15.41
C TYR A 116 -16.41 -16.08 -14.76
N ASN A 117 -15.34 -16.65 -14.25
CA ASN A 117 -15.33 -17.93 -13.56
C ASN A 117 -14.69 -17.76 -12.19
N GLU A 118 -15.37 -18.10 -11.13
CA GLU A 118 -14.89 -18.14 -9.74
C GLU A 118 -13.56 -18.89 -9.63
N GLU A 119 -13.44 -20.02 -10.36
CA GLU A 119 -12.22 -20.82 -10.39
C GLU A 119 -11.03 -20.03 -10.94
N LEU A 120 -11.23 -19.22 -11.99
CA LEU A 120 -10.17 -18.36 -12.54
C LEU A 120 -9.70 -17.34 -11.51
N ILE A 121 -10.62 -16.71 -10.79
CA ILE A 121 -10.30 -15.74 -9.74
C ILE A 121 -9.50 -16.40 -8.61
N GLN A 122 -9.93 -17.58 -8.14
CA GLN A 122 -9.23 -18.31 -7.08
C GLN A 122 -7.81 -18.75 -7.54
N ARG A 123 -7.67 -19.19 -8.78
CA ARG A 123 -6.36 -19.50 -9.37
C ARG A 123 -5.46 -18.26 -9.45
N LEU A 124 -6.03 -17.10 -9.82
CA LEU A 124 -5.32 -15.83 -9.90
C LEU A 124 -4.85 -15.36 -8.53
N ILE A 125 -5.71 -15.46 -7.50
CA ILE A 125 -5.35 -15.19 -6.10
C ILE A 125 -4.19 -16.10 -5.66
N GLY A 126 -4.31 -17.40 -5.95
CA GLY A 126 -3.26 -18.39 -5.63
C GLY A 126 -1.93 -18.09 -6.33
N TYR A 127 -1.98 -17.51 -7.54
CA TYR A 127 -0.77 -17.09 -8.26
C TYR A 127 -0.19 -15.79 -7.70
N LEU A 128 -1.04 -14.80 -7.40
CA LEU A 128 -0.61 -13.55 -6.77
C LEU A 128 0.15 -13.81 -5.47
N LYS A 129 -0.37 -14.71 -4.62
CA LYS A 129 0.29 -15.11 -3.35
C LYS A 129 1.68 -15.72 -3.53
N LYS A 130 2.01 -16.22 -4.73
CA LYS A 130 3.33 -16.80 -5.08
C LYS A 130 4.27 -15.79 -5.75
N LEU A 131 3.80 -14.58 -6.04
CA LEU A 131 4.69 -13.54 -6.58
C LEU A 131 5.75 -13.15 -5.55
N PRO A 132 6.94 -12.71 -6.00
CA PRO A 132 7.90 -12.07 -5.12
C PRO A 132 7.27 -10.90 -4.34
N THR A 133 7.62 -10.77 -3.07
CA THR A 133 7.07 -9.76 -2.16
C THR A 133 7.14 -8.34 -2.74
N ASP A 134 8.26 -7.99 -3.38
CA ASP A 134 8.47 -6.67 -4.00
C ASP A 134 7.54 -6.39 -5.18
N MET A 135 7.05 -7.43 -5.86
CA MET A 135 6.02 -7.32 -6.90
C MET A 135 4.61 -7.17 -6.30
N LEU A 136 4.32 -7.90 -5.22
CA LEU A 136 3.04 -7.76 -4.52
C LEU A 136 2.89 -6.38 -3.90
N GLU A 137 3.92 -5.87 -3.24
CA GLU A 137 3.92 -4.53 -2.63
C GLU A 137 3.57 -3.42 -3.63
N VAL A 138 4.15 -3.44 -4.83
CA VAL A 138 3.85 -2.42 -5.84
C VAL A 138 2.45 -2.58 -6.42
N LEU A 139 1.93 -3.82 -6.57
CA LEU A 139 0.55 -4.06 -7.01
C LEU A 139 -0.44 -3.59 -5.95
N GLU A 140 -0.22 -3.92 -4.68
CA GLU A 140 -1.05 -3.48 -3.57
C GLU A 140 -1.15 -1.96 -3.51
N LEU A 141 -0.01 -1.28 -3.48
CA LEU A 141 0.01 0.17 -3.42
C LEU A 141 -0.63 0.82 -4.66
N ARG A 142 -0.43 0.26 -5.85
CA ARG A 142 -0.95 0.83 -7.09
C ARG A 142 -2.45 0.64 -7.25
N PHE A 143 -2.96 -0.57 -7.01
CA PHE A 143 -4.31 -0.96 -7.38
C PHE A 143 -5.28 -1.05 -6.19
N PHE A 144 -4.77 -1.28 -4.98
CA PHE A 144 -5.63 -1.40 -3.80
C PHE A 144 -5.59 -0.13 -2.94
N GLU A 145 -4.47 0.61 -2.98
CA GLU A 145 -4.31 1.88 -2.26
C GLU A 145 -4.33 3.11 -3.18
N ASP A 146 -4.53 2.92 -4.49
CA ASP A 146 -4.60 3.98 -5.53
C ASP A 146 -3.42 4.98 -5.47
N LYS A 147 -2.21 4.47 -5.20
CA LYS A 147 -1.00 5.28 -5.14
C LYS A 147 -0.42 5.51 -6.52
N ASP A 148 0.03 6.73 -6.80
CA ASP A 148 0.81 7.00 -7.98
C ASP A 148 2.25 6.48 -7.87
N PHE A 149 3.00 6.45 -8.98
CA PHE A 149 4.36 5.90 -8.97
C PHE A 149 5.35 6.73 -8.16
N LYS A 150 5.12 8.02 -8.02
CA LYS A 150 5.93 8.90 -7.18
C LYS A 150 5.71 8.59 -5.68
N GLU A 151 4.45 8.37 -5.28
CA GLU A 151 4.10 7.93 -3.94
C GLU A 151 4.69 6.54 -3.63
N ILE A 152 4.52 5.57 -4.55
CA ILE A 152 5.08 4.21 -4.41
C ILE A 152 6.60 4.26 -4.27
N ALA A 153 7.27 5.07 -5.08
CA ALA A 153 8.72 5.27 -4.99
C ALA A 153 9.13 5.80 -3.61
N TYR A 154 8.39 6.77 -3.09
CA TYR A 154 8.61 7.31 -1.75
C TYR A 154 8.35 6.26 -0.66
N ILE A 155 7.21 5.54 -0.74
CA ILE A 155 6.80 4.53 0.26
C ILE A 155 7.84 3.40 0.34
N LEU A 156 8.23 2.84 -0.79
CA LEU A 156 9.13 1.68 -0.87
C LEU A 156 10.62 2.04 -0.91
N ASN A 157 10.95 3.35 -0.89
CA ASN A 157 12.33 3.85 -0.98
C ASN A 157 13.07 3.34 -2.23
N ILE A 158 12.42 3.44 -3.39
CA ILE A 158 12.96 3.10 -4.70
C ILE A 158 12.81 4.28 -5.67
N THR A 159 13.34 4.17 -6.88
CA THR A 159 13.10 5.20 -7.91
C THR A 159 11.70 5.05 -8.51
N GLU A 160 11.13 6.14 -9.06
CA GLU A 160 9.84 6.09 -9.75
C GLU A 160 9.88 5.14 -10.97
N SER A 161 10.97 5.16 -11.72
CA SER A 161 11.19 4.20 -12.81
C SER A 161 11.27 2.76 -12.29
N GLY A 162 11.85 2.54 -11.12
CA GLY A 162 11.87 1.24 -10.44
C GLY A 162 10.47 0.77 -10.05
N ALA A 163 9.63 1.66 -9.51
CA ALA A 163 8.24 1.36 -9.19
C ALA A 163 7.45 0.98 -10.45
N LYS A 164 7.53 1.78 -11.52
CA LYS A 164 6.92 1.47 -12.83
C LYS A 164 7.37 0.11 -13.35
N MET A 165 8.67 -0.13 -13.39
CA MET A 165 9.22 -1.37 -13.93
C MET A 165 8.79 -2.61 -13.14
N ARG A 166 8.76 -2.54 -11.80
CA ARG A 166 8.28 -3.66 -10.96
C ARG A 166 6.81 -3.94 -11.19
N THR A 167 5.97 -2.90 -11.24
CA THR A 167 4.54 -3.03 -11.53
C THR A 167 4.32 -3.69 -12.89
N TYR A 168 4.99 -3.23 -13.94
CA TYR A 168 4.83 -3.80 -15.28
C TYR A 168 5.29 -5.26 -15.37
N ARG A 169 6.41 -5.60 -14.72
CA ARG A 169 6.87 -6.99 -14.65
C ARG A 169 5.88 -7.90 -13.92
N ALA A 170 5.25 -7.41 -12.85
CA ALA A 170 4.23 -8.15 -12.15
C ALA A 170 3.00 -8.39 -13.04
N LEU A 171 2.51 -7.34 -13.74
CA LEU A 171 1.40 -7.43 -14.67
C LEU A 171 1.69 -8.35 -15.87
N ASP A 172 2.90 -8.29 -16.41
CA ASP A 172 3.30 -9.18 -17.52
C ASP A 172 3.35 -10.65 -17.10
N LYS A 173 3.75 -10.94 -15.86
CA LYS A 173 3.65 -12.30 -15.32
C LYS A 173 2.20 -12.78 -15.23
N LEU A 174 1.28 -11.91 -14.79
CA LEU A 174 -0.14 -12.24 -14.75
C LEU A 174 -0.68 -12.50 -16.15
N ARG A 175 -0.41 -11.61 -17.11
CA ARG A 175 -0.85 -11.78 -18.52
C ARG A 175 -0.39 -13.09 -19.12
N LYS A 176 0.88 -13.41 -18.99
CA LYS A 176 1.48 -14.64 -19.57
C LYS A 176 0.87 -15.91 -19.00
N ASN A 177 0.50 -15.92 -17.71
CA ASN A 177 -0.02 -17.12 -17.05
C ASN A 177 -1.53 -17.31 -17.21
N PHE A 178 -2.26 -16.24 -17.43
CA PHE A 178 -3.74 -16.29 -17.42
C PHE A 178 -4.38 -15.78 -18.70
N ASN A 179 -3.60 -15.33 -19.69
CA ASN A 179 -4.10 -14.72 -20.94
C ASN A 179 -5.16 -13.64 -20.70
N LEU A 180 -4.94 -12.82 -19.66
CA LEU A 180 -5.91 -11.81 -19.20
C LEU A 180 -5.64 -10.44 -19.81
N SER A 181 -6.72 -9.71 -20.12
CA SER A 181 -6.67 -8.27 -20.33
C SER A 181 -6.61 -7.59 -18.95
N ILE A 182 -5.49 -6.92 -18.66
CA ILE A 182 -5.29 -6.21 -17.39
C ILE A 182 -5.54 -4.73 -17.61
N LYS A 183 -6.33 -4.12 -16.72
CA LYS A 183 -6.55 -2.67 -16.72
C LYS A 183 -5.22 -1.95 -16.62
N TYR A 184 -4.96 -1.15 -17.63
CA TYR A 184 -3.79 -0.32 -17.69
C TYR A 184 -4.23 1.12 -17.50
N ASP A 185 -4.20 1.58 -16.27
CA ASP A 185 -4.49 2.99 -16.01
C ASP A 185 -3.29 3.82 -16.43
N GLY A 186 -3.31 4.22 -17.70
CA GLY A 186 -2.31 5.11 -18.30
C GLY A 186 -2.44 6.55 -17.86
N LYS A 187 -2.78 6.81 -16.59
CA LYS A 187 -2.63 8.16 -16.04
C LYS A 187 -1.14 8.50 -16.05
N LYS A 188 -0.81 9.34 -17.05
CA LYS A 188 0.48 10.01 -17.18
C LYS A 188 0.75 10.90 -15.98
#